data_1385016c848e778416a56b115d360d5c
#
_entry.id   1385016c848e778416a56b115d360d5c
#
_cell.length_a   1.000
_cell.length_b   1.000
_cell.length_c   1.000
_cell.angle_alpha   90.00
_cell.angle_beta   90.00
_cell.angle_gamma   90.00
#
_symmetry.space_group_name_H-M   'P 1'
#
loop_
_entity.id
_entity.type
_entity.pdbx_description
1 polymer ?
#
loop_
_entity_poly.entity_id
_entity_poly.type
_entity_poly.pdbx_seq_one_letter_code
_entity_poly.pdbx_strand_id
1 'polypeptide(L)'
;EILRPTKAAALALRARLWVYAASPLFNGGYKEALSLTNHDGKRLFPDRDDNKWQTAKTHLEALLRFAEAHADSKGMGLYYSKDKDPHASIYELFQYYNDEILWANGNNDYNDGVTAKMEARTIPGDIPSAMGNVGFYQNIVDLFFTDSGLDISEDPDYNENGFTNWVNVCNNKQHVDKHIFNMYVNREPRFYADVTYEGKSWHIQRSSYSDWGAYFSKGGAGYRDNTMHARAGYLLYKFNNRTLLKEGSNPTDWGRPWIYFRLADFYLYYAEVCNEINPNDENIIKYLDLVRERAGIPGYKELATKPAPYGKNIIGNQDLQREAIYRERIIEMLGEGNYYFDMHRWMRAGWSQDEATGEWIKDNEDKLLIRYGMDINKAAVKTYNSAKNTAIEFYDKIGEDSYYNRIVVDRYPWSKAMLLYPVPYNEMQKSKLTVQNPLWN
;
A
#
# COMPACT_ATOMS: atom_id res chain seq x y z
N GLU A 1 7.12 -8.47 -24.74
CA GLU A 1 6.88 -7.08 -25.20
C GLU A 1 6.69 -6.09 -24.05
N ILE A 2 6.11 -6.48 -22.91
CA ILE A 2 5.86 -5.58 -21.74
C ILE A 2 7.15 -5.01 -21.10
N LEU A 3 8.30 -5.53 -21.44
CA LEU A 3 9.61 -5.02 -21.01
C LEU A 3 10.13 -3.84 -21.85
N ARG A 4 9.41 -3.48 -22.90
CA ARG A 4 9.75 -2.35 -23.79
C ARG A 4 8.63 -1.32 -23.73
N PRO A 5 8.91 -0.03 -23.99
CA PRO A 5 7.87 0.97 -24.16
C PRO A 5 6.92 0.58 -25.31
N THR A 6 5.75 0.07 -24.95
CA THR A 6 4.69 -0.31 -25.89
C THR A 6 3.69 0.84 -26.07
N LYS A 7 2.73 0.65 -26.98
CA LYS A 7 1.59 1.58 -27.10
C LYS A 7 0.80 1.67 -25.78
N ALA A 8 0.61 0.55 -25.08
CA ALA A 8 -0.04 0.54 -23.76
C ALA A 8 0.74 1.40 -22.76
N ALA A 9 2.07 1.22 -22.66
CA ALA A 9 2.92 2.01 -21.78
C ALA A 9 2.86 3.52 -22.10
N ALA A 10 2.87 3.89 -23.39
CA ALA A 10 2.76 5.30 -23.82
C ALA A 10 1.39 5.91 -23.48
N LEU A 11 0.30 5.15 -23.68
CA LEU A 11 -1.05 5.57 -23.31
C LEU A 11 -1.18 5.74 -21.79
N ALA A 12 -0.63 4.80 -21.02
CA ALA A 12 -0.62 4.82 -19.56
C ALA A 12 0.16 6.03 -19.03
N LEU A 13 1.37 6.27 -19.53
CA LEU A 13 2.17 7.43 -19.13
C LEU A 13 1.45 8.74 -19.43
N ARG A 14 0.85 8.88 -20.60
CA ARG A 14 0.08 10.07 -20.98
C ARG A 14 -1.15 10.28 -20.08
N ALA A 15 -1.88 9.22 -19.77
CA ALA A 15 -3.02 9.29 -18.87
C ALA A 15 -2.59 9.73 -17.45
N ARG A 16 -1.55 9.11 -16.87
CA ARG A 16 -0.99 9.50 -15.57
C ARG A 16 -0.57 10.97 -15.54
N LEU A 17 0.12 11.44 -16.59
CA LEU A 17 0.54 12.84 -16.69
C LEU A 17 -0.63 13.80 -16.55
N TRP A 18 -1.74 13.53 -17.23
CA TRP A 18 -2.91 14.40 -17.17
C TRP A 18 -3.68 14.31 -15.86
N VAL A 19 -3.74 13.15 -15.22
CA VAL A 19 -4.27 13.02 -13.84
C VAL A 19 -3.46 13.88 -12.88
N TYR A 20 -2.13 13.83 -12.95
CA TYR A 20 -1.28 14.69 -12.13
C TYR A 20 -1.49 16.18 -12.43
N ALA A 21 -1.54 16.54 -13.69
CA ALA A 21 -1.77 17.94 -14.10
C ALA A 21 -3.14 18.48 -13.66
N ALA A 22 -4.16 17.62 -13.52
CA ALA A 22 -5.48 17.97 -13.02
C ALA A 22 -5.57 17.96 -11.48
N SER A 23 -4.65 17.27 -10.79
CA SER A 23 -4.68 17.12 -9.34
C SER A 23 -4.42 18.43 -8.60
N PRO A 24 -4.94 18.62 -7.37
CA PRO A 24 -4.92 19.89 -6.63
C PRO A 24 -3.54 20.55 -6.55
N LEU A 25 -2.47 19.83 -6.29
CA LEU A 25 -1.11 20.38 -6.16
C LEU A 25 -0.67 21.13 -7.42
N PHE A 26 -1.01 20.59 -8.62
CA PHE A 26 -0.57 21.11 -9.91
C PHE A 26 -1.66 21.89 -10.67
N ASN A 27 -2.84 22.01 -10.08
CA ASN A 27 -4.00 22.67 -10.69
C ASN A 27 -4.60 23.74 -9.77
N GLY A 28 -3.78 24.66 -9.31
CA GLY A 28 -4.24 25.86 -8.59
C GLY A 28 -4.55 25.66 -7.11
N GLY A 29 -4.39 24.44 -6.56
CA GLY A 29 -4.64 24.17 -5.13
C GLY A 29 -3.53 24.67 -4.21
N TYR A 30 -2.27 24.64 -4.67
CA TYR A 30 -1.13 25.16 -3.91
C TYR A 30 -1.01 26.67 -4.12
N LYS A 31 -1.71 27.44 -3.30
CA LYS A 31 -1.86 28.88 -3.46
C LYS A 31 -0.54 29.65 -3.42
N GLU A 32 0.40 29.19 -2.57
CA GLU A 32 1.72 29.80 -2.42
C GLU A 32 2.58 29.68 -3.68
N ALA A 33 2.25 28.75 -4.56
CA ALA A 33 2.93 28.57 -5.85
C ALA A 33 2.38 29.44 -6.97
N LEU A 34 1.18 30.00 -6.83
CA LEU A 34 0.49 30.69 -7.93
C LEU A 34 1.20 31.99 -8.38
N SER A 35 1.92 32.63 -7.47
CA SER A 35 2.73 33.82 -7.78
C SER A 35 4.16 33.49 -8.18
N LEU A 36 4.57 32.22 -8.15
CA LEU A 36 5.93 31.82 -8.42
C LEU A 36 6.26 31.99 -9.91
N THR A 37 7.25 32.79 -10.17
CA THR A 37 7.81 33.01 -11.52
C THR A 37 9.29 32.67 -11.52
N ASN A 38 9.81 32.16 -12.62
CA ASN A 38 11.24 32.09 -12.81
C ASN A 38 11.84 33.47 -13.08
N HIS A 39 13.17 33.59 -13.23
CA HIS A 39 13.86 34.87 -13.37
C HIS A 39 13.56 35.57 -14.71
N ASP A 40 12.95 34.92 -15.70
CA ASP A 40 12.47 35.55 -16.94
C ASP A 40 11.00 35.97 -16.86
N GLY A 41 10.37 35.86 -15.67
CA GLY A 41 8.99 36.28 -15.42
C GLY A 41 7.93 35.25 -15.81
N LYS A 42 8.30 34.07 -16.28
CA LYS A 42 7.36 33.02 -16.64
C LYS A 42 6.78 32.36 -15.38
N ARG A 43 5.47 32.34 -15.25
CA ARG A 43 4.78 31.61 -14.16
C ARG A 43 5.02 30.12 -14.27
N LEU A 44 5.28 29.49 -13.12
CA LEU A 44 5.61 28.07 -13.03
C LEU A 44 4.40 27.21 -12.67
N PHE A 45 3.42 27.77 -11.97
CA PHE A 45 2.19 27.07 -11.61
C PHE A 45 0.98 27.76 -12.23
N PRO A 46 0.06 27.00 -12.85
CA PRO A 46 -1.14 27.54 -13.47
C PRO A 46 -2.22 27.87 -12.42
N ASP A 47 -3.17 28.68 -12.81
CA ASP A 47 -4.46 28.79 -12.12
C ASP A 47 -5.25 27.48 -12.30
N ARG A 48 -6.29 27.30 -11.48
CA ARG A 48 -7.19 26.15 -11.58
C ARG A 48 -7.89 26.14 -12.94
N ASP A 49 -7.87 25.00 -13.59
CA ASP A 49 -8.56 24.73 -14.84
C ASP A 49 -9.22 23.34 -14.75
N ASP A 50 -10.53 23.31 -14.58
CA ASP A 50 -11.31 22.09 -14.44
C ASP A 50 -11.38 21.28 -15.75
N ASN A 51 -11.07 21.87 -16.91
CA ASN A 51 -10.96 21.15 -18.18
C ASN A 51 -9.82 20.13 -18.19
N LYS A 52 -8.84 20.26 -17.29
CA LYS A 52 -7.78 19.26 -17.17
C LYS A 52 -8.33 17.90 -16.73
N TRP A 53 -9.37 17.85 -15.92
CA TRP A 53 -10.05 16.60 -15.57
C TRP A 53 -10.70 15.96 -16.80
N GLN A 54 -11.33 16.75 -17.69
CA GLN A 54 -11.89 16.25 -18.95
C GLN A 54 -10.80 15.70 -19.88
N THR A 55 -9.65 16.39 -19.94
CA THR A 55 -8.50 15.93 -20.70
C THR A 55 -7.93 14.60 -20.13
N ALA A 56 -7.83 14.51 -18.81
CA ALA A 56 -7.41 13.28 -18.12
C ALA A 56 -8.38 12.14 -18.44
N LYS A 57 -9.71 12.38 -18.36
CA LYS A 57 -10.75 11.40 -18.73
C LYS A 57 -10.55 10.88 -20.15
N THR A 58 -10.38 11.78 -21.12
CA THR A 58 -10.16 11.41 -22.53
C THR A 58 -8.96 10.48 -22.72
N HIS A 59 -7.84 10.75 -22.02
CA HIS A 59 -6.63 9.94 -22.14
C HIS A 59 -6.75 8.61 -21.40
N LEU A 60 -7.45 8.56 -20.27
CA LEU A 60 -7.76 7.31 -19.56
C LEU A 60 -8.69 6.44 -20.41
N GLU A 61 -9.73 6.99 -20.99
CA GLU A 61 -10.63 6.25 -21.89
C GLU A 61 -9.89 5.70 -23.12
N ALA A 62 -8.92 6.42 -23.66
CA ALA A 62 -8.10 5.93 -24.76
C ALA A 62 -7.27 4.70 -24.35
N LEU A 63 -6.73 4.68 -23.12
CA LEU A 63 -6.04 3.52 -22.56
C LEU A 63 -7.01 2.35 -22.32
N LEU A 64 -8.15 2.61 -21.67
CA LEU A 64 -9.12 1.58 -21.32
C LEU A 64 -9.72 0.92 -22.57
N ARG A 65 -10.10 1.71 -23.59
CA ARG A 65 -10.55 1.17 -24.90
C ARG A 65 -9.46 0.34 -25.58
N PHE A 66 -8.20 0.74 -25.46
CA PHE A 66 -7.08 -0.05 -25.98
C PHE A 66 -6.97 -1.38 -25.23
N ALA A 67 -7.09 -1.39 -23.91
CA ALA A 67 -7.05 -2.60 -23.09
C ALA A 67 -8.22 -3.54 -23.42
N GLU A 68 -9.43 -3.01 -23.49
CA GLU A 68 -10.64 -3.75 -23.87
C GLU A 68 -10.53 -4.40 -25.24
N ALA A 69 -10.03 -3.66 -26.25
CA ALA A 69 -9.84 -4.20 -27.60
C ALA A 69 -8.82 -5.34 -27.68
N HIS A 70 -7.98 -5.51 -26.67
CA HIS A 70 -6.97 -6.56 -26.58
C HIS A 70 -7.34 -7.67 -25.59
N ALA A 71 -8.45 -7.54 -24.87
CA ALA A 71 -8.92 -8.54 -23.91
C ALA A 71 -9.16 -9.92 -24.54
N ASP A 72 -9.69 -9.96 -25.75
CA ASP A 72 -9.98 -11.21 -26.47
C ASP A 72 -8.75 -11.88 -27.12
N SER A 73 -7.65 -11.13 -27.28
CA SER A 73 -6.47 -11.63 -28.01
C SER A 73 -5.29 -12.07 -27.14
N LYS A 74 -5.41 -12.00 -25.86
CA LYS A 74 -4.60 -12.35 -24.68
C LYS A 74 -4.68 -11.23 -23.62
N GLY A 75 -5.86 -10.70 -23.42
CA GLY A 75 -6.42 -9.93 -22.36
C GLY A 75 -5.54 -8.90 -21.67
N MET A 76 -5.80 -7.62 -21.84
CA MET A 76 -5.44 -6.65 -20.83
C MET A 76 -6.62 -6.53 -19.87
N GLY A 77 -6.46 -7.04 -18.66
CA GLY A 77 -7.47 -7.02 -17.62
C GLY A 77 -6.83 -7.17 -16.24
N LEU A 78 -7.65 -7.13 -15.19
CA LEU A 78 -7.18 -7.47 -13.86
C LEU A 78 -6.72 -8.93 -13.83
N TYR A 79 -5.61 -9.17 -13.16
CA TYR A 79 -5.10 -10.53 -13.01
C TYR A 79 -5.93 -11.34 -12.01
N TYR A 80 -6.26 -12.55 -12.38
CA TYR A 80 -6.86 -13.55 -11.53
C TYR A 80 -6.03 -14.84 -11.57
N SER A 81 -5.78 -15.43 -10.42
CA SER A 81 -5.22 -16.78 -10.33
C SER A 81 -6.13 -17.79 -11.04
N LYS A 82 -5.60 -18.97 -11.36
CA LYS A 82 -6.34 -20.03 -12.06
C LYS A 82 -7.69 -20.36 -11.41
N ASP A 83 -7.72 -20.39 -10.07
CA ASP A 83 -8.89 -20.74 -9.29
C ASP A 83 -9.67 -19.50 -8.82
N LYS A 84 -9.28 -18.31 -9.28
CA LYS A 84 -9.83 -17.01 -8.87
C LYS A 84 -9.81 -16.78 -7.35
N ASP A 85 -8.88 -17.43 -6.65
CA ASP A 85 -8.65 -17.17 -5.25
C ASP A 85 -8.09 -15.73 -5.08
N PRO A 86 -8.71 -14.86 -4.26
CA PRO A 86 -8.30 -13.48 -4.14
C PRO A 86 -6.87 -13.33 -3.61
N HIS A 87 -6.50 -14.11 -2.58
CA HIS A 87 -5.15 -14.04 -2.01
C HIS A 87 -4.09 -14.50 -3.02
N ALA A 88 -4.33 -15.59 -3.74
CA ALA A 88 -3.45 -16.06 -4.79
C ALA A 88 -3.36 -15.06 -5.95
N SER A 89 -4.48 -14.45 -6.35
CA SER A 89 -4.51 -13.44 -7.41
C SER A 89 -3.64 -12.22 -7.08
N ILE A 90 -3.69 -11.74 -5.83
CA ILE A 90 -2.89 -10.62 -5.37
C ILE A 90 -1.40 -11.00 -5.31
N TYR A 91 -1.09 -12.18 -4.78
CA TYR A 91 0.29 -12.65 -4.68
C TYR A 91 0.94 -12.91 -6.04
N GLU A 92 0.27 -13.67 -6.89
CA GLU A 92 0.80 -14.10 -8.20
C GLU A 92 1.00 -12.94 -9.18
N LEU A 93 0.20 -11.86 -9.04
CA LEU A 93 0.34 -10.63 -9.81
C LEU A 93 1.79 -10.12 -9.87
N PHE A 94 2.53 -10.25 -8.77
CA PHE A 94 3.91 -9.77 -8.64
C PHE A 94 4.97 -10.87 -8.85
N GLN A 95 4.53 -12.12 -9.04
CA GLN A 95 5.45 -13.25 -9.23
C GLN A 95 5.62 -13.63 -10.69
N TYR A 96 4.63 -13.34 -11.53
CA TYR A 96 4.58 -13.79 -12.92
C TYR A 96 4.26 -12.63 -13.88
N TYR A 97 4.75 -12.75 -15.11
CA TYR A 97 4.29 -11.89 -16.21
C TYR A 97 2.83 -12.22 -16.52
N ASN A 98 1.96 -11.22 -16.52
CA ASN A 98 0.53 -11.39 -16.66
C ASN A 98 -0.14 -10.23 -17.42
N ASP A 99 -1.41 -10.38 -17.70
CA ASP A 99 -2.18 -9.50 -18.59
C ASP A 99 -2.60 -8.16 -17.94
N GLU A 100 -2.40 -7.98 -16.63
CA GLU A 100 -2.61 -6.70 -15.95
C GLU A 100 -1.44 -5.74 -16.16
N ILE A 101 -0.25 -6.25 -16.48
CA ILE A 101 0.97 -5.47 -16.58
C ILE A 101 1.01 -4.71 -17.90
N LEU A 102 1.03 -3.38 -17.84
CA LEU A 102 1.16 -2.50 -19.01
C LEU A 102 2.62 -2.20 -19.34
N TRP A 103 3.47 -2.11 -18.32
CA TRP A 103 4.92 -1.90 -18.46
C TRP A 103 5.66 -2.34 -17.21
N ALA A 104 6.78 -3.03 -17.42
CA ALA A 104 7.64 -3.52 -16.35
C ALA A 104 9.11 -3.51 -16.73
N ASN A 105 9.99 -3.51 -15.73
CA ASN A 105 11.41 -3.84 -15.88
C ASN A 105 11.61 -5.33 -15.63
N GLY A 106 12.19 -6.02 -16.59
CA GLY A 106 12.48 -7.45 -16.50
C GLY A 106 13.92 -7.79 -16.10
N ASN A 107 14.78 -6.78 -16.02
CA ASN A 107 16.17 -6.96 -15.58
C ASN A 107 16.34 -6.75 -14.08
N ASN A 108 15.23 -6.77 -13.34
CA ASN A 108 15.28 -6.52 -11.93
C ASN A 108 15.71 -7.77 -11.18
N ASP A 109 16.86 -7.69 -10.55
CA ASP A 109 17.37 -8.72 -9.65
C ASP A 109 16.86 -8.46 -8.23
N TYR A 110 15.82 -9.20 -7.86
CA TYR A 110 15.28 -9.17 -6.50
C TYR A 110 16.29 -9.68 -5.44
N ASN A 111 17.40 -10.30 -5.84
CA ASN A 111 18.41 -10.77 -4.89
C ASN A 111 19.21 -9.64 -4.26
N ASP A 112 19.32 -8.47 -4.94
CA ASP A 112 20.15 -7.36 -4.48
C ASP A 112 19.46 -6.42 -3.49
N GLY A 113 19.13 -6.93 -2.33
CA GLY A 113 18.79 -6.10 -1.18
C GLY A 113 17.32 -5.71 -1.04
N VAL A 114 16.48 -5.71 -2.09
CA VAL A 114 15.05 -5.38 -1.94
C VAL A 114 14.32 -6.52 -1.24
N THR A 115 14.47 -7.75 -1.72
CA THR A 115 13.88 -8.94 -1.07
C THR A 115 14.41 -9.10 0.34
N ALA A 116 15.73 -8.99 0.53
CA ALA A 116 16.33 -9.10 1.85
C ALA A 116 15.77 -8.09 2.87
N LYS A 117 15.47 -6.87 2.42
CA LYS A 117 14.89 -5.83 3.28
C LYS A 117 13.45 -6.10 3.68
N MET A 118 12.68 -6.80 2.83
CA MET A 118 11.30 -7.18 3.11
C MET A 118 11.20 -8.51 3.87
N GLU A 119 12.23 -9.36 3.79
CA GLU A 119 12.24 -10.65 4.45
C GLU A 119 12.32 -10.51 5.99
N ALA A 120 11.38 -11.13 6.67
CA ALA A 120 11.44 -11.26 8.12
C ALA A 120 12.61 -12.15 8.54
N ARG A 121 13.36 -11.73 9.55
CA ARG A 121 14.31 -12.64 10.20
C ARG A 121 13.54 -13.65 11.01
N THR A 122 13.54 -14.87 10.53
CA THR A 122 12.83 -15.97 11.18
C THR A 122 13.77 -16.84 12.01
N ILE A 123 14.94 -17.19 11.45
CA ILE A 123 15.98 -17.91 12.18
C ILE A 123 17.34 -17.23 11.94
N PRO A 124 18.14 -16.98 12.97
CA PRO A 124 19.50 -16.49 12.80
C PRO A 124 20.33 -17.48 11.98
N GLY A 125 20.85 -17.02 10.84
CA GLY A 125 21.69 -17.83 9.96
C GLY A 125 21.00 -18.46 8.75
N ASP A 126 19.68 -18.63 8.74
CA ASP A 126 18.96 -19.23 7.61
C ASP A 126 18.80 -18.29 6.40
N ILE A 127 18.69 -17.00 6.66
CA ILE A 127 18.67 -15.96 5.64
C ILE A 127 19.70 -14.92 6.08
N PRO A 128 20.98 -15.09 5.73
CA PRO A 128 22.04 -14.19 6.21
C PRO A 128 21.81 -12.73 5.86
N SER A 129 21.08 -12.46 4.77
CA SER A 129 20.78 -11.14 4.26
C SER A 129 19.40 -10.61 4.66
N ALA A 130 18.56 -11.36 5.38
CA ALA A 130 17.25 -10.86 5.81
C ALA A 130 17.41 -9.72 6.80
N MET A 131 16.96 -8.56 6.41
CA MET A 131 17.09 -7.31 7.19
C MET A 131 15.81 -6.96 7.93
N GLY A 132 14.63 -7.27 7.36
CA GLY A 132 13.33 -7.02 7.97
C GLY A 132 13.08 -5.55 8.29
N ASN A 133 13.44 -4.63 7.39
CA ASN A 133 13.35 -3.18 7.64
C ASN A 133 12.54 -2.40 6.61
N VAL A 134 11.89 -3.06 5.66
CA VAL A 134 10.90 -2.43 4.77
C VAL A 134 9.51 -2.85 5.23
N GLY A 135 8.84 -1.93 5.87
CA GLY A 135 7.51 -2.10 6.41
C GLY A 135 6.71 -0.81 6.38
N PHE A 136 5.68 -0.75 7.15
CA PHE A 136 4.80 0.40 7.26
C PHE A 136 4.28 0.56 8.68
N TYR A 137 3.69 1.72 8.93
CA TYR A 137 3.15 2.07 10.23
C TYR A 137 1.72 1.54 10.42
N GLN A 138 1.28 1.47 11.66
CA GLN A 138 -0.08 1.09 12.04
C GLN A 138 -1.14 1.90 11.28
N ASN A 139 -0.87 3.19 11.03
CA ASN A 139 -1.76 4.06 10.26
C ASN A 139 -2.14 3.49 8.88
N ILE A 140 -1.26 2.71 8.25
CA ILE A 140 -1.54 2.04 6.98
C ILE A 140 -2.27 0.71 7.22
N VAL A 141 -1.90 -0.02 8.27
CA VAL A 141 -2.57 -1.27 8.66
C VAL A 141 -4.05 -1.05 8.96
N ASP A 142 -4.38 0.08 9.60
CA ASP A 142 -5.76 0.45 9.94
C ASP A 142 -6.61 0.82 8.70
N LEU A 143 -5.98 1.11 7.56
CA LEU A 143 -6.71 1.39 6.31
C LEU A 143 -7.29 0.13 5.65
N PHE A 144 -6.69 -1.05 5.85
CA PHE A 144 -7.23 -2.28 5.27
C PHE A 144 -8.65 -2.53 5.76
N PHE A 145 -9.51 -3.00 4.87
CA PHE A 145 -10.89 -3.33 5.20
C PHE A 145 -10.98 -4.65 6.01
N THR A 146 -12.13 -4.88 6.59
CA THR A 146 -12.53 -6.21 7.04
C THR A 146 -12.93 -7.08 5.83
N ASP A 147 -13.12 -8.37 6.02
CA ASP A 147 -13.59 -9.28 4.98
C ASP A 147 -15.02 -8.96 4.51
N SER A 148 -15.80 -8.25 5.33
CA SER A 148 -17.10 -7.70 4.96
C SER A 148 -17.02 -6.50 3.99
N GLY A 149 -15.81 -5.98 3.75
CA GLY A 149 -15.56 -4.81 2.89
C GLY A 149 -15.84 -3.47 3.58
N LEU A 150 -16.06 -3.46 4.88
CA LEU A 150 -16.27 -2.26 5.69
C LEU A 150 -14.96 -1.78 6.34
N ASP A 151 -14.99 -0.55 6.81
CA ASP A 151 -13.97 0.01 7.68
C ASP A 151 -13.91 -0.74 9.00
N ILE A 152 -12.75 -0.87 9.61
CA ILE A 152 -12.61 -1.46 10.96
C ILE A 152 -13.38 -0.68 12.02
N SER A 153 -13.62 0.62 11.82
CA SER A 153 -14.43 1.47 12.70
C SER A 153 -15.93 1.40 12.43
N GLU A 154 -16.34 0.85 11.27
CA GLU A 154 -17.72 0.76 10.83
C GLU A 154 -18.28 -0.67 10.92
N ASP A 155 -17.40 -1.67 10.90
CA ASP A 155 -17.82 -3.07 10.96
C ASP A 155 -18.21 -3.48 12.38
N PRO A 156 -19.49 -3.81 12.64
CA PRO A 156 -19.94 -4.17 13.98
C PRO A 156 -19.37 -5.50 14.50
N ASP A 157 -18.86 -6.35 13.60
CA ASP A 157 -18.30 -7.65 13.95
C ASP A 157 -16.79 -7.57 14.18
N TYR A 158 -16.15 -6.43 13.87
CA TYR A 158 -14.74 -6.23 14.11
C TYR A 158 -14.45 -6.00 15.60
N ASN A 159 -13.53 -6.78 16.13
CA ASN A 159 -13.16 -6.69 17.54
C ASN A 159 -11.65 -6.94 17.72
N GLU A 160 -10.94 -5.99 18.31
CA GLU A 160 -9.51 -6.12 18.59
C GLU A 160 -9.21 -6.83 19.92
N ASN A 161 -10.20 -7.15 20.74
CA ASN A 161 -9.96 -7.77 22.05
C ASN A 161 -9.71 -9.27 21.94
N GLY A 162 -8.62 -9.72 22.58
CA GLY A 162 -8.30 -11.14 22.70
C GLY A 162 -7.44 -11.68 21.55
N PHE A 163 -7.36 -13.00 21.56
CA PHE A 163 -6.50 -13.78 20.67
C PHE A 163 -7.24 -14.98 20.11
N THR A 164 -6.93 -15.38 18.90
CA THR A 164 -7.52 -16.55 18.27
C THR A 164 -6.50 -17.29 17.41
N ASN A 165 -6.84 -18.50 16.98
CA ASN A 165 -6.11 -19.18 15.93
C ASN A 165 -6.74 -18.82 14.60
N TRP A 166 -5.93 -18.43 13.64
CA TRP A 166 -6.40 -17.94 12.34
C TRP A 166 -5.82 -18.74 11.18
N VAL A 167 -6.66 -19.09 10.22
CA VAL A 167 -6.21 -19.78 9.00
C VAL A 167 -5.60 -18.76 8.05
N ASN A 168 -4.30 -18.85 7.83
CA ASN A 168 -3.56 -18.03 6.88
C ASN A 168 -3.25 -18.83 5.61
N VAL A 169 -3.41 -18.23 4.45
CA VAL A 169 -3.02 -18.82 3.17
C VAL A 169 -1.60 -18.40 2.81
N CYS A 170 -0.72 -19.36 2.65
CA CYS A 170 0.68 -19.15 2.31
C CYS A 170 1.12 -20.17 1.28
N ASN A 171 1.65 -19.76 0.11
CA ASN A 171 2.03 -20.65 -0.99
C ASN A 171 0.93 -21.63 -1.41
N ASN A 172 -0.31 -21.17 -1.50
CA ASN A 172 -1.49 -22.01 -1.75
C ASN A 172 -1.70 -23.14 -0.73
N LYS A 173 -1.07 -23.03 0.45
CA LYS A 173 -1.25 -23.92 1.59
C LYS A 173 -1.87 -23.14 2.74
N GLN A 174 -2.77 -23.80 3.44
CA GLN A 174 -3.36 -23.22 4.64
C GLN A 174 -2.45 -23.52 5.84
N HIS A 175 -2.12 -22.49 6.60
CA HIS A 175 -1.42 -22.55 7.87
C HIS A 175 -2.31 -21.96 8.96
N VAL A 176 -2.20 -22.49 10.15
CA VAL A 176 -2.90 -21.95 11.32
C VAL A 176 -1.92 -21.09 12.10
N ASP A 177 -2.11 -19.77 12.00
CA ASP A 177 -1.44 -18.80 12.84
C ASP A 177 -2.01 -18.91 14.24
N LYS A 178 -1.16 -19.25 15.22
CA LYS A 178 -1.57 -19.56 16.60
C LYS A 178 -1.53 -18.31 17.46
N HIS A 179 -2.57 -18.12 18.27
CA HIS A 179 -2.63 -17.02 19.25
C HIS A 179 -2.44 -15.65 18.63
N ILE A 180 -3.15 -15.40 17.53
CA ILE A 180 -3.09 -14.14 16.79
C ILE A 180 -3.95 -13.09 17.46
N PHE A 181 -3.42 -11.88 17.60
CA PHE A 181 -4.18 -10.75 18.08
C PHE A 181 -5.39 -10.47 17.18
N ASN A 182 -6.58 -10.34 17.76
CA ASN A 182 -7.83 -10.27 17.01
C ASN A 182 -7.88 -9.12 16.02
N MET A 183 -7.06 -8.07 16.18
CA MET A 183 -6.90 -6.99 15.19
C MET A 183 -6.52 -7.51 13.79
N TYR A 184 -5.87 -8.69 13.69
CA TYR A 184 -5.43 -9.28 12.43
C TYR A 184 -6.41 -10.31 11.86
N VAL A 185 -7.53 -10.53 12.53
CA VAL A 185 -8.54 -11.54 12.16
C VAL A 185 -9.65 -10.88 11.35
N ASN A 186 -10.27 -11.64 10.44
CA ASN A 186 -11.35 -11.17 9.57
C ASN A 186 -10.99 -9.89 8.77
N ARG A 187 -9.74 -9.80 8.32
CA ARG A 187 -9.29 -8.73 7.41
C ARG A 187 -9.42 -9.19 5.97
N GLU A 188 -9.49 -8.24 5.06
CA GLU A 188 -9.54 -8.51 3.64
C GLU A 188 -8.32 -9.35 3.13
N PRO A 189 -8.46 -10.11 2.02
CA PRO A 189 -7.36 -10.94 1.50
C PRO A 189 -6.06 -10.19 1.21
N ARG A 190 -6.11 -8.90 0.80
CA ARG A 190 -4.91 -8.08 0.60
C ARG A 190 -4.10 -7.88 1.86
N PHE A 191 -4.75 -7.79 3.03
CA PHE A 191 -4.03 -7.71 4.30
C PHE A 191 -3.11 -8.92 4.48
N TYR A 192 -3.62 -10.13 4.27
CA TYR A 192 -2.82 -11.34 4.41
C TYR A 192 -1.79 -11.53 3.29
N ALA A 193 -2.06 -11.02 2.10
CA ALA A 193 -1.14 -11.09 0.97
C ALA A 193 0.02 -10.09 1.08
N ASP A 194 -0.24 -8.90 1.64
CA ASP A 194 0.68 -7.76 1.58
C ASP A 194 1.40 -7.46 2.89
N VAL A 195 0.88 -7.98 4.04
CA VAL A 195 1.36 -7.63 5.38
C VAL A 195 1.96 -8.82 6.10
N THR A 196 3.15 -8.65 6.66
CA THR A 196 3.69 -9.53 7.70
C THR A 196 3.43 -8.90 9.06
N TYR A 197 2.75 -9.63 9.94
CA TYR A 197 2.39 -9.23 11.31
C TYR A 197 2.94 -10.23 12.33
N GLU A 198 2.92 -9.88 13.60
CA GLU A 198 3.40 -10.74 14.70
C GLU A 198 2.66 -12.07 14.73
N GLY A 199 3.40 -13.18 14.70
CA GLY A 199 2.86 -14.54 14.74
C GLY A 199 2.39 -15.11 13.41
N LYS A 200 2.45 -14.34 12.31
CA LYS A 200 2.10 -14.85 10.99
C LYS A 200 2.97 -16.04 10.61
N SER A 201 2.36 -17.15 10.16
CA SER A 201 3.08 -18.28 9.59
C SER A 201 3.94 -17.87 8.41
N TRP A 202 5.22 -18.27 8.45
CA TRP A 202 6.16 -17.91 7.41
C TRP A 202 6.07 -18.89 6.25
N HIS A 203 6.22 -18.41 5.02
CA HIS A 203 6.07 -19.21 3.80
C HIS A 203 7.16 -20.29 3.63
N ILE A 204 8.32 -20.11 4.24
CA ILE A 204 9.40 -21.10 4.23
C ILE A 204 9.14 -22.10 5.37
N GLN A 205 8.66 -23.28 5.01
CA GLN A 205 8.43 -24.38 5.94
C GLN A 205 9.34 -25.55 5.54
N ARG A 206 10.20 -25.99 6.44
CA ARG A 206 11.04 -27.18 6.21
C ARG A 206 10.37 -28.43 6.81
N SER A 207 10.70 -29.60 6.27
CA SER A 207 10.17 -30.87 6.78
C SER A 207 10.46 -31.09 8.27
N SER A 208 11.56 -30.53 8.77
CA SER A 208 11.95 -30.59 10.19
C SER A 208 11.37 -29.45 11.05
N TYR A 209 10.75 -28.44 10.45
CA TYR A 209 10.22 -27.25 11.13
C TYR A 209 8.95 -26.79 10.43
N SER A 210 7.79 -27.23 10.91
CA SER A 210 6.50 -26.98 10.27
C SER A 210 5.76 -25.73 10.75
N ASP A 211 6.23 -25.07 11.81
CA ASP A 211 5.52 -24.01 12.51
C ASP A 211 6.34 -22.72 12.59
N TRP A 212 7.02 -22.36 11.51
CA TRP A 212 7.77 -21.11 11.48
C TRP A 212 6.85 -19.90 11.40
N GLY A 213 7.12 -18.92 12.28
CA GLY A 213 6.37 -17.67 12.31
C GLY A 213 7.28 -16.45 12.30
N ALA A 214 6.71 -15.31 11.91
CA ALA A 214 7.34 -14.01 12.03
C ALA A 214 7.09 -13.45 13.43
N TYR A 215 8.15 -13.23 14.21
CA TYR A 215 8.07 -12.73 15.58
C TYR A 215 8.96 -11.49 15.73
N PHE A 216 8.36 -10.33 15.81
CA PHE A 216 9.01 -9.02 15.91
C PHE A 216 9.14 -8.53 17.35
N SER A 217 8.33 -9.09 18.25
CA SER A 217 8.31 -8.76 19.66
C SER A 217 9.63 -9.14 20.34
N LYS A 218 9.91 -8.49 21.48
CA LYS A 218 11.12 -8.73 22.25
C LYS A 218 11.29 -10.23 22.56
N GLY A 219 12.46 -10.76 22.22
CA GLY A 219 12.80 -12.19 22.35
C GLY A 219 12.50 -13.02 21.11
N GLY A 220 11.72 -12.53 20.15
CA GLY A 220 11.49 -13.19 18.86
C GLY A 220 12.69 -13.09 17.90
N ALA A 221 12.74 -13.95 16.90
CA ALA A 221 13.86 -13.99 15.94
C ALA A 221 13.95 -12.71 15.10
N GLY A 222 12.82 -12.05 14.83
CA GLY A 222 12.74 -10.78 14.11
C GLY A 222 13.07 -9.54 14.92
N TYR A 223 13.19 -9.69 16.25
CA TYR A 223 13.55 -8.57 17.14
C TYR A 223 15.04 -8.23 17.04
N ARG A 224 15.34 -6.94 16.99
CA ARG A 224 16.71 -6.40 17.05
C ARG A 224 16.70 -5.05 17.77
N ASP A 225 17.78 -4.75 18.46
CA ASP A 225 18.00 -3.46 19.13
C ASP A 225 18.59 -2.41 18.19
N ASN A 226 18.76 -2.74 16.91
CA ASN A 226 19.36 -1.89 15.90
C ASN A 226 18.41 -1.63 14.73
N THR A 227 18.95 -1.09 13.63
CA THR A 227 18.16 -0.65 12.46
C THR A 227 17.60 -1.76 11.59
N MET A 228 17.97 -3.03 11.82
CA MET A 228 17.54 -4.17 10.97
C MET A 228 16.38 -4.93 11.61
N HIS A 229 15.23 -4.28 11.74
CA HIS A 229 14.02 -4.87 12.32
C HIS A 229 12.75 -4.12 11.87
N ALA A 230 11.61 -4.74 12.08
CA ALA A 230 10.29 -4.15 11.82
C ALA A 230 9.93 -3.14 12.91
N ARG A 231 10.42 -1.88 12.83
CA ARG A 231 10.28 -0.84 13.86
C ARG A 231 8.85 -0.59 14.34
N ALA A 232 7.88 -0.73 13.44
CA ALA A 232 6.47 -0.54 13.75
C ALA A 232 5.71 -1.88 13.93
N GLY A 233 6.41 -3.02 13.92
CA GLY A 233 5.80 -4.33 14.08
C GLY A 233 5.22 -4.93 12.79
N TYR A 234 5.50 -4.36 11.63
CA TYR A 234 4.99 -4.81 10.33
C TYR A 234 6.05 -4.77 9.25
N LEU A 235 6.00 -5.75 8.32
CA LEU A 235 6.81 -5.74 7.11
C LEU A 235 5.94 -5.87 5.87
N LEU A 236 6.46 -5.36 4.76
CA LEU A 236 5.87 -5.54 3.44
C LEU A 236 6.10 -6.97 2.97
N TYR A 237 5.01 -7.69 2.65
CA TYR A 237 5.03 -9.09 2.23
C TYR A 237 4.70 -9.29 0.75
N LYS A 238 4.11 -8.30 0.11
CA LYS A 238 3.58 -8.29 -1.25
C LYS A 238 4.52 -8.88 -2.30
N PHE A 239 5.81 -8.52 -2.23
CA PHE A 239 6.82 -8.90 -3.23
C PHE A 239 7.64 -10.13 -2.84
N ASN A 240 7.37 -10.75 -1.69
CA ASN A 240 8.14 -11.90 -1.27
C ASN A 240 7.88 -13.10 -2.16
N ASN A 241 8.95 -13.78 -2.60
CA ASN A 241 8.82 -15.03 -3.33
C ASN A 241 8.61 -16.18 -2.35
N ARG A 242 7.35 -16.60 -2.20
CA ARG A 242 6.93 -17.60 -1.21
C ARG A 242 7.29 -19.04 -1.61
N THR A 243 7.80 -19.26 -2.82
CA THR A 243 8.22 -20.58 -3.29
C THR A 243 9.72 -20.83 -3.15
N LEU A 244 10.50 -19.78 -2.85
CA LEU A 244 11.92 -19.93 -2.61
C LEU A 244 12.18 -20.66 -1.28
N LEU A 245 12.68 -21.87 -1.42
CA LEU A 245 13.32 -22.59 -0.32
C LEU A 245 14.76 -22.10 -0.24
N LYS A 246 15.03 -21.21 0.73
CA LYS A 246 16.39 -20.72 0.94
C LYS A 246 17.22 -21.75 1.68
N GLU A 247 17.82 -22.67 0.95
CA GLU A 247 18.88 -23.55 1.44
C GLU A 247 20.20 -23.05 0.86
N GLY A 248 21.05 -22.51 1.73
CA GLY A 248 22.38 -22.03 1.37
C GLY A 248 22.48 -20.51 1.17
N SER A 249 23.68 -20.05 0.81
CA SER A 249 24.09 -18.65 0.89
C SER A 249 23.52 -17.71 -0.18
N ASN A 250 22.91 -18.21 -1.25
CA ASN A 250 22.32 -17.38 -2.30
C ASN A 250 21.09 -18.05 -2.90
N PRO A 251 19.88 -17.72 -2.46
CA PRO A 251 18.68 -18.16 -3.14
C PRO A 251 18.62 -17.50 -4.50
N THR A 252 18.59 -18.29 -5.57
CA THR A 252 18.28 -17.79 -6.91
C THR A 252 16.79 -17.50 -6.98
N ASP A 253 16.46 -16.24 -7.17
CA ASP A 253 15.12 -15.83 -7.54
C ASP A 253 14.99 -15.92 -9.07
N TRP A 254 13.80 -16.23 -9.59
CA TRP A 254 13.58 -16.10 -11.02
C TRP A 254 13.36 -14.64 -11.40
N GLY A 255 13.60 -14.28 -12.65
CA GLY A 255 13.37 -12.92 -13.15
C GLY A 255 11.89 -12.56 -13.10
N ARG A 256 11.48 -11.91 -12.03
CA ARG A 256 10.14 -11.39 -11.84
C ARG A 256 10.00 -9.98 -12.43
N PRO A 257 8.78 -9.59 -12.90
CA PRO A 257 8.59 -8.25 -13.39
C PRO A 257 8.63 -7.24 -12.23
N TRP A 258 9.41 -6.16 -12.37
CA TRP A 258 9.23 -4.97 -11.56
C TRP A 258 8.26 -4.05 -12.26
N ILE A 259 7.03 -3.97 -11.76
CA ILE A 259 5.92 -3.34 -12.44
C ILE A 259 6.00 -1.82 -12.31
N TYR A 260 6.01 -1.11 -13.44
CA TYR A 260 5.88 0.35 -13.48
C TYR A 260 4.44 0.80 -13.64
N PHE A 261 3.67 0.11 -14.51
CA PHE A 261 2.27 0.38 -14.77
C PHE A 261 1.49 -0.92 -14.86
N ARG A 262 0.35 -0.96 -14.16
CA ARG A 262 -0.64 -2.05 -14.24
C ARG A 262 -2.05 -1.49 -14.27
N LEU A 263 -2.98 -2.26 -14.80
CA LEU A 263 -4.29 -1.76 -15.17
C LEU A 263 -5.14 -1.30 -13.97
N ALA A 264 -5.03 -1.95 -12.80
CA ALA A 264 -5.76 -1.52 -11.60
C ALA A 264 -5.44 -0.07 -11.19
N ASP A 265 -4.19 0.39 -11.36
CA ASP A 265 -3.79 1.78 -11.14
C ASP A 265 -4.64 2.76 -11.98
N PHE A 266 -4.87 2.41 -13.25
CA PHE A 266 -5.63 3.25 -14.18
C PHE A 266 -7.14 3.12 -14.01
N TYR A 267 -7.63 2.00 -13.49
CA TYR A 267 -9.03 1.88 -13.06
C TYR A 267 -9.34 2.84 -11.93
N LEU A 268 -8.47 2.91 -10.93
CA LEU A 268 -8.64 3.81 -9.80
C LEU A 268 -8.42 5.29 -10.19
N TYR A 269 -7.51 5.59 -11.11
CA TYR A 269 -7.42 6.94 -11.70
C TYR A 269 -8.68 7.32 -12.46
N TYR A 270 -9.29 6.38 -13.19
CA TYR A 270 -10.50 6.66 -13.94
C TYR A 270 -11.70 6.93 -13.02
N ALA A 271 -11.84 6.14 -11.96
CA ALA A 271 -12.84 6.39 -10.92
C ALA A 271 -12.65 7.80 -10.28
N GLU A 272 -11.39 8.18 -9.94
CA GLU A 272 -11.07 9.49 -9.40
C GLU A 272 -11.48 10.62 -10.36
N VAL A 273 -11.06 10.53 -11.61
CA VAL A 273 -11.35 11.56 -12.62
C VAL A 273 -12.85 11.68 -12.88
N CYS A 274 -13.57 10.57 -12.97
CA CYS A 274 -15.02 10.59 -13.11
C CYS A 274 -15.69 11.27 -11.92
N ASN A 275 -15.24 10.98 -10.70
CA ASN A 275 -15.78 11.60 -9.48
C ASN A 275 -15.55 13.12 -9.42
N GLU A 276 -14.37 13.59 -9.86
CA GLU A 276 -14.07 15.03 -9.86
C GLU A 276 -14.90 15.79 -10.93
N ILE A 277 -15.33 15.11 -12.00
CA ILE A 277 -16.16 15.69 -13.07
C ILE A 277 -17.64 15.61 -12.73
N ASN A 278 -18.13 14.44 -12.36
CA ASN A 278 -19.54 14.18 -12.08
C ASN A 278 -19.69 13.01 -11.09
N PRO A 279 -20.10 13.28 -9.85
CA PRO A 279 -20.24 12.25 -8.83
C PRO A 279 -21.33 11.20 -9.12
N ASN A 280 -22.18 11.44 -10.13
CA ASN A 280 -23.20 10.48 -10.56
C ASN A 280 -22.75 9.63 -11.77
N ASP A 281 -21.48 9.70 -12.17
CA ASP A 281 -20.95 8.85 -13.25
C ASP A 281 -20.86 7.39 -12.74
N GLU A 282 -21.59 6.49 -13.38
CA GLU A 282 -21.62 5.06 -12.99
C GLU A 282 -20.26 4.36 -13.05
N ASN A 283 -19.32 4.90 -13.83
CA ASN A 283 -17.97 4.36 -13.93
C ASN A 283 -17.20 4.49 -12.63
N ILE A 284 -17.55 5.40 -11.73
CA ILE A 284 -16.90 5.54 -10.42
C ILE A 284 -16.98 4.22 -9.66
N ILE A 285 -18.20 3.77 -9.42
CA ILE A 285 -18.49 2.55 -8.68
C ILE A 285 -18.07 1.32 -9.47
N LYS A 286 -18.30 1.29 -10.78
CA LYS A 286 -17.88 0.18 -11.64
C LYS A 286 -16.39 -0.15 -11.48
N TYR A 287 -15.52 0.84 -11.59
CA TYR A 287 -14.07 0.60 -11.56
C TYR A 287 -13.52 0.40 -10.14
N LEU A 288 -14.14 0.99 -9.13
CA LEU A 288 -13.85 0.66 -7.73
C LEU A 288 -14.23 -0.80 -7.43
N ASP A 289 -15.42 -1.21 -7.81
CA ASP A 289 -15.95 -2.54 -7.50
C ASP A 289 -15.15 -3.64 -8.22
N LEU A 290 -14.68 -3.43 -9.45
CA LEU A 290 -13.78 -4.37 -10.12
C LEU A 290 -12.53 -4.68 -9.32
N VAL A 291 -11.92 -3.65 -8.70
CA VAL A 291 -10.72 -3.82 -7.86
C VAL A 291 -11.08 -4.54 -6.55
N ARG A 292 -12.18 -4.17 -5.91
CA ARG A 292 -12.66 -4.76 -4.67
C ARG A 292 -13.08 -6.23 -4.84
N GLU A 293 -13.80 -6.54 -5.91
CA GLU A 293 -14.19 -7.92 -6.25
C GLU A 293 -12.96 -8.82 -6.47
N ARG A 294 -11.95 -8.34 -7.22
CA ARG A 294 -10.68 -9.05 -7.37
C ARG A 294 -9.97 -9.27 -6.03
N ALA A 295 -10.07 -8.28 -5.13
CA ALA A 295 -9.54 -8.37 -3.78
C ALA A 295 -10.35 -9.29 -2.84
N GLY A 296 -11.51 -9.79 -3.28
CA GLY A 296 -12.36 -10.72 -2.53
C GLY A 296 -13.22 -10.06 -1.47
N ILE A 297 -13.56 -8.78 -1.64
CA ILE A 297 -14.47 -8.06 -0.75
C ILE A 297 -15.65 -7.47 -1.53
N PRO A 298 -16.81 -7.26 -0.87
CA PRO A 298 -17.98 -6.68 -1.49
C PRO A 298 -17.70 -5.32 -2.14
N GLY A 299 -18.23 -5.09 -3.34
CA GLY A 299 -18.23 -3.79 -4.00
C GLY A 299 -19.19 -2.80 -3.32
N TYR A 300 -19.00 -1.51 -3.57
CA TYR A 300 -19.88 -0.48 -3.01
C TYR A 300 -21.30 -0.53 -3.54
N LYS A 301 -21.50 -1.06 -4.76
CA LYS A 301 -22.83 -1.31 -5.29
C LYS A 301 -23.58 -2.35 -4.45
N GLU A 302 -22.90 -3.42 -4.03
CA GLU A 302 -23.47 -4.42 -3.12
C GLU A 302 -23.71 -3.85 -1.73
N LEU A 303 -22.70 -3.16 -1.16
CA LEU A 303 -22.78 -2.56 0.17
C LEU A 303 -23.93 -1.55 0.29
N ALA A 304 -24.24 -0.80 -0.77
CA ALA A 304 -25.34 0.13 -0.80
C ALA A 304 -26.73 -0.53 -0.68
N THR A 305 -26.82 -1.83 -0.93
CA THR A 305 -28.09 -2.59 -0.80
C THR A 305 -28.26 -3.26 0.56
N LYS A 306 -27.19 -3.35 1.35
CA LYS A 306 -27.26 -3.98 2.67
C LYS A 306 -27.89 -3.03 3.70
N PRO A 307 -28.65 -3.55 4.68
CA PRO A 307 -29.17 -2.72 5.76
C PRO A 307 -28.05 -2.32 6.73
N ALA A 308 -28.27 -1.22 7.47
CA ALA A 308 -27.41 -0.86 8.60
C ALA A 308 -27.43 -1.98 9.66
N PRO A 309 -26.31 -2.25 10.36
CA PRO A 309 -25.03 -1.55 10.28
C PRO A 309 -24.07 -2.07 9.19
N TYR A 310 -24.43 -3.09 8.44
CA TYR A 310 -23.58 -3.77 7.44
C TYR A 310 -23.59 -3.11 6.06
N GLY A 311 -24.45 -2.12 5.86
CA GLY A 311 -24.58 -1.38 4.60
C GLY A 311 -23.74 -0.10 4.60
N LYS A 312 -23.18 0.24 3.41
CA LYS A 312 -22.49 1.50 3.18
C LYS A 312 -22.84 2.04 1.81
N ASN A 313 -23.51 3.19 1.77
CA ASN A 313 -23.85 3.85 0.52
C ASN A 313 -23.04 5.14 0.34
N ILE A 314 -22.16 5.13 -0.66
CA ILE A 314 -21.35 6.31 -1.04
C ILE A 314 -21.79 6.88 -2.39
N ILE A 315 -22.72 6.20 -3.11
CA ILE A 315 -23.06 6.47 -4.51
C ILE A 315 -23.66 7.88 -4.66
N GLY A 316 -23.10 8.67 -5.57
CA GLY A 316 -23.54 10.03 -5.84
C GLY A 316 -23.03 11.09 -4.87
N ASN A 317 -22.33 10.70 -3.79
CA ASN A 317 -21.69 11.64 -2.88
C ASN A 317 -20.21 11.80 -3.21
N GLN A 318 -19.85 12.95 -3.79
CA GLN A 318 -18.50 13.21 -4.28
C GLN A 318 -17.41 13.03 -3.21
N ASP A 319 -17.66 13.49 -1.99
CA ASP A 319 -16.65 13.44 -0.91
C ASP A 319 -16.48 12.02 -0.38
N LEU A 320 -17.58 11.30 -0.14
CA LEU A 320 -17.51 9.89 0.29
C LEU A 320 -16.86 9.01 -0.79
N GLN A 321 -17.19 9.24 -2.06
CA GLN A 321 -16.54 8.52 -3.17
C GLN A 321 -15.05 8.87 -3.27
N ARG A 322 -14.68 10.13 -3.07
CA ARG A 322 -13.26 10.54 -3.05
C ARG A 322 -12.47 9.84 -1.95
N GLU A 323 -13.00 9.81 -0.72
CA GLU A 323 -12.36 9.09 0.39
C GLU A 323 -12.23 7.59 0.10
N ALA A 324 -13.27 6.97 -0.46
CA ALA A 324 -13.25 5.56 -0.84
C ALA A 324 -12.20 5.27 -1.92
N ILE A 325 -12.13 6.09 -2.97
CA ILE A 325 -11.13 5.95 -4.05
C ILE A 325 -9.70 6.09 -3.51
N TYR A 326 -9.46 7.09 -2.68
CA TYR A 326 -8.13 7.35 -2.14
C TYR A 326 -7.67 6.22 -1.24
N ARG A 327 -8.55 5.73 -0.37
CA ARG A 327 -8.28 4.58 0.49
C ARG A 327 -8.02 3.32 -0.33
N GLU A 328 -8.87 3.02 -1.31
CA GLU A 328 -8.70 1.87 -2.20
C GLU A 328 -7.35 1.93 -2.93
N ARG A 329 -6.93 3.13 -3.40
CA ARG A 329 -5.61 3.30 -4.01
C ARG A 329 -4.46 3.05 -3.05
N ILE A 330 -4.54 3.55 -1.82
CA ILE A 330 -3.46 3.36 -0.82
C ILE A 330 -3.26 1.87 -0.54
N ILE A 331 -4.35 1.13 -0.38
CA ILE A 331 -4.30 -0.32 -0.11
C ILE A 331 -3.84 -1.09 -1.35
N GLU A 332 -4.49 -0.89 -2.49
CA GLU A 332 -4.23 -1.62 -3.72
C GLU A 332 -2.80 -1.42 -4.23
N MET A 333 -2.29 -0.18 -4.16
CA MET A 333 -0.96 0.20 -4.63
C MET A 333 0.11 0.19 -3.53
N LEU A 334 -0.16 -0.46 -2.39
CA LEU A 334 0.77 -0.52 -1.27
C LEU A 334 2.13 -1.07 -1.69
N GLY A 335 3.21 -0.36 -1.35
CA GLY A 335 4.58 -0.75 -1.66
C GLY A 335 5.03 -0.51 -3.10
N GLU A 336 4.15 -0.08 -4.01
CA GLU A 336 4.46 0.13 -5.43
C GLU A 336 5.00 1.53 -5.76
N GLY A 337 5.29 2.35 -4.72
CA GLY A 337 5.88 3.68 -4.88
C GLY A 337 4.86 4.80 -5.13
N ASN A 338 3.56 4.51 -5.22
CA ASN A 338 2.53 5.51 -5.53
C ASN A 338 2.14 6.39 -4.33
N TYR A 339 2.17 5.84 -3.11
CA TYR A 339 1.67 6.51 -1.90
C TYR A 339 2.22 7.93 -1.71
N TYR A 340 3.54 8.10 -1.80
CA TYR A 340 4.17 9.41 -1.66
C TYR A 340 3.59 10.43 -2.65
N PHE A 341 3.57 10.07 -3.92
CA PHE A 341 3.11 10.98 -4.98
C PHE A 341 1.61 11.26 -4.91
N ASP A 342 0.79 10.27 -4.57
CA ASP A 342 -0.65 10.43 -4.40
C ASP A 342 -0.97 11.37 -3.23
N MET A 343 -0.35 11.18 -2.07
CA MET A 343 -0.54 12.05 -0.91
C MET A 343 -0.14 13.50 -1.20
N HIS A 344 0.92 13.72 -2.01
CA HIS A 344 1.35 15.06 -2.38
C HIS A 344 0.42 15.69 -3.42
N ARG A 345 0.09 14.97 -4.52
CA ARG A 345 -0.79 15.52 -5.56
C ARG A 345 -2.21 15.82 -5.04
N TRP A 346 -2.70 15.07 -4.05
CA TRP A 346 -3.94 15.34 -3.35
C TRP A 346 -3.83 16.44 -2.29
N MET A 347 -2.61 16.91 -2.01
CA MET A 347 -2.29 17.83 -0.91
C MET A 347 -2.63 17.28 0.48
N ARG A 348 -2.48 15.96 0.66
CA ARG A 348 -2.75 15.22 1.89
C ARG A 348 -1.48 14.73 2.60
N ALA A 349 -0.29 15.07 2.10
CA ALA A 349 0.97 14.60 2.68
C ALA A 349 1.17 15.05 4.15
N GLY A 350 0.57 16.17 4.54
CA GLY A 350 0.55 16.67 5.92
C GLY A 350 -0.52 16.07 6.84
N TRP A 351 -1.33 15.14 6.35
CA TRP A 351 -2.38 14.55 7.20
C TRP A 351 -1.77 13.60 8.23
N SER A 352 -2.27 13.71 9.43
CA SER A 352 -1.86 12.89 10.57
C SER A 352 -3.09 12.47 11.38
N GLN A 353 -2.90 11.58 12.34
CA GLN A 353 -3.92 11.27 13.33
C GLN A 353 -3.64 12.04 14.61
N ASP A 354 -4.69 12.51 15.27
CA ASP A 354 -4.60 13.09 16.61
C ASP A 354 -4.16 12.02 17.62
N GLU A 355 -3.20 12.36 18.47
CA GLU A 355 -2.61 11.40 19.40
C GLU A 355 -3.60 10.98 20.51
N ALA A 356 -4.56 11.83 20.83
CA ALA A 356 -5.52 11.57 21.90
C ALA A 356 -6.82 10.92 21.40
N THR A 357 -7.28 11.31 20.18
CA THR A 357 -8.57 10.89 19.64
C THR A 357 -8.47 9.86 18.53
N GLY A 358 -7.30 9.73 17.88
CA GLY A 358 -7.11 8.92 16.69
C GLY A 358 -7.75 9.50 15.41
N GLU A 359 -8.40 10.64 15.50
CA GLU A 359 -9.05 11.30 14.36
C GLU A 359 -8.04 11.88 13.36
N TRP A 360 -8.40 11.87 12.08
CA TRP A 360 -7.56 12.45 11.03
C TRP A 360 -7.56 13.97 11.09
N ILE A 361 -6.38 14.54 11.35
CA ILE A 361 -6.12 15.98 11.26
C ILE A 361 -5.76 16.31 9.81
N LYS A 362 -6.63 17.04 9.13
CA LYS A 362 -6.49 17.36 7.71
C LYS A 362 -5.59 18.57 7.42
N ASP A 363 -5.44 19.46 8.38
CA ASP A 363 -4.65 20.69 8.27
C ASP A 363 -3.65 20.74 9.41
N ASN A 364 -2.44 20.29 9.13
CA ASN A 364 -1.43 20.05 10.14
C ASN A 364 -0.22 20.98 9.95
N GLU A 365 -0.48 22.25 9.57
CA GLU A 365 0.57 23.25 9.50
C GLU A 365 1.21 23.41 10.89
N ASP A 366 2.54 23.32 10.95
CA ASP A 366 3.36 23.44 12.16
C ASP A 366 3.16 22.37 13.25
N LYS A 367 2.52 21.24 12.92
CA LYS A 367 2.38 20.11 13.85
C LYS A 367 3.26 18.93 13.44
N LEU A 368 3.44 18.02 14.38
CA LEU A 368 4.15 16.77 14.11
C LEU A 368 3.23 15.74 13.45
N LEU A 369 3.70 15.11 12.39
CA LEU A 369 3.04 13.92 11.85
C LEU A 369 3.32 12.74 12.77
N ILE A 370 2.29 12.16 13.32
CA ILE A 370 2.36 11.02 14.23
C ILE A 370 2.29 9.72 13.43
N ARG A 371 3.19 8.79 13.75
CA ARG A 371 3.22 7.45 13.18
C ARG A 371 3.18 6.41 14.29
N TYR A 372 2.17 5.56 14.25
CA TYR A 372 1.93 4.52 15.24
C TYR A 372 2.51 3.18 14.79
N GLY A 373 2.77 2.32 15.76
CA GLY A 373 3.19 0.93 15.59
C GLY A 373 2.91 0.13 16.85
N MET A 374 3.25 -1.15 16.80
CA MET A 374 3.21 -2.02 17.98
C MET A 374 4.47 -1.79 18.85
N ASP A 375 4.35 -2.02 20.15
CA ASP A 375 5.50 -1.89 21.07
C ASP A 375 6.43 -3.10 20.96
N ILE A 376 7.31 -3.07 19.97
CA ILE A 376 8.27 -4.15 19.71
C ILE A 376 9.24 -4.42 20.89
N ASN A 377 9.39 -3.48 21.83
CA ASN A 377 10.25 -3.63 23.00
C ASN A 377 9.60 -4.47 24.11
N LYS A 378 8.35 -4.87 23.91
CA LYS A 378 7.61 -5.78 24.79
C LYS A 378 7.52 -7.16 24.14
N ALA A 379 7.36 -8.19 24.98
CA ALA A 379 7.24 -9.56 24.51
C ALA A 379 5.77 -9.94 24.24
N ALA A 380 5.53 -10.63 23.13
CA ALA A 380 4.28 -11.32 22.83
C ALA A 380 4.35 -12.82 23.19
N VAL A 381 5.56 -13.36 23.21
CA VAL A 381 5.84 -14.78 23.46
C VAL A 381 6.53 -14.96 24.80
N LYS A 382 6.02 -15.87 25.64
CA LYS A 382 6.63 -16.24 26.94
C LYS A 382 7.79 -17.22 26.74
N THR A 383 7.52 -18.27 25.98
CA THR A 383 8.50 -19.34 25.74
C THR A 383 8.67 -19.50 24.23
N TYR A 384 9.89 -19.33 23.78
CA TYR A 384 10.25 -19.36 22.37
C TYR A 384 11.37 -20.38 22.12
N ASN A 385 11.15 -21.25 21.16
CA ASN A 385 12.19 -22.19 20.69
C ASN A 385 12.95 -21.53 19.52
N SER A 386 14.08 -20.93 19.80
CA SER A 386 14.89 -20.23 18.81
C SER A 386 15.43 -21.15 17.70
N ALA A 387 15.70 -22.43 18.01
CA ALA A 387 16.20 -23.39 17.04
C ALA A 387 15.15 -23.79 16.00
N LYS A 388 13.86 -23.71 16.36
CA LYS A 388 12.72 -24.04 15.49
C LYS A 388 11.93 -22.82 15.05
N ASN A 389 12.31 -21.62 15.45
CA ASN A 389 11.54 -20.39 15.26
C ASN A 389 10.05 -20.55 15.57
N THR A 390 9.76 -21.16 16.70
CA THR A 390 8.39 -21.52 17.09
C THR A 390 8.08 -20.96 18.46
N ALA A 391 6.98 -20.24 18.58
CA ALA A 391 6.43 -19.84 19.87
C ALA A 391 5.74 -21.05 20.53
N ILE A 392 6.01 -21.24 21.81
CA ILE A 392 5.45 -22.35 22.61
C ILE A 392 4.36 -21.85 23.53
N GLU A 393 4.60 -20.73 24.20
CA GLU A 393 3.66 -20.09 25.11
C GLU A 393 3.56 -18.60 24.82
N PHE A 394 2.38 -18.01 24.98
CA PHE A 394 2.07 -16.64 24.64
C PHE A 394 1.65 -15.84 25.86
N TYR A 395 1.73 -14.52 25.77
CA TYR A 395 1.13 -13.58 26.71
C TYR A 395 -0.29 -13.22 26.25
N ASP A 396 -1.27 -13.37 27.13
CA ASP A 396 -2.65 -12.92 26.93
C ASP A 396 -2.83 -11.47 27.42
N LYS A 397 -1.97 -10.56 26.92
CA LYS A 397 -1.99 -9.17 27.34
C LYS A 397 -2.07 -8.24 26.14
N ILE A 398 -2.99 -7.28 26.21
CA ILE A 398 -3.22 -6.22 25.25
C ILE A 398 -3.05 -4.89 25.97
N GLY A 399 -2.65 -3.84 25.25
CA GLY A 399 -2.46 -2.50 25.79
C GLY A 399 -1.15 -2.32 26.53
N GLU A 400 -1.16 -1.46 27.55
CA GLU A 400 0.05 -1.05 28.27
C GLU A 400 0.90 -2.24 28.74
N ASP A 401 2.22 -2.15 28.58
CA ASP A 401 3.17 -3.21 28.87
C ASP A 401 3.02 -4.50 28.04
N SER A 402 2.35 -4.43 26.90
CA SER A 402 2.24 -5.52 25.93
C SER A 402 2.85 -5.11 24.58
N TYR A 403 3.31 -6.09 23.79
CA TYR A 403 3.59 -5.88 22.37
C TYR A 403 2.37 -5.30 21.64
N TYR A 404 1.16 -5.78 21.95
CA TYR A 404 -0.09 -5.37 21.34
C TYR A 404 -0.61 -4.05 21.93
N ASN A 405 0.30 -3.09 22.03
CA ASN A 405 0.03 -1.71 22.42
C ASN A 405 0.41 -0.78 21.26
N ARG A 406 -0.56 0.04 20.83
CA ARG A 406 -0.28 1.09 19.83
C ARG A 406 0.50 2.21 20.50
N ILE A 407 1.77 2.34 20.11
CA ILE A 407 2.65 3.40 20.59
C ILE A 407 3.02 4.35 19.44
N VAL A 408 3.40 5.55 19.79
CA VAL A 408 3.99 6.47 18.82
C VAL A 408 5.43 6.04 18.54
N VAL A 409 5.68 5.60 17.32
CA VAL A 409 7.01 5.15 16.85
C VAL A 409 7.83 6.31 16.32
N ASP A 410 7.20 7.21 15.56
CA ASP A 410 7.87 8.35 14.95
C ASP A 410 7.01 9.62 15.01
N ARG A 411 7.68 10.76 15.12
CA ARG A 411 7.13 12.10 15.01
C ARG A 411 7.96 12.89 13.99
N TYR A 412 7.34 13.37 12.94
CA TYR A 412 8.01 14.15 11.90
C TYR A 412 7.49 15.58 11.88
N PRO A 413 8.38 16.59 11.84
CA PRO A 413 7.94 17.95 11.57
C PRO A 413 7.33 17.99 10.16
N TRP A 414 6.25 18.73 10.03
CA TRP A 414 5.62 18.98 8.74
C TRP A 414 5.48 20.46 8.50
N SER A 415 5.77 20.88 7.28
CA SER A 415 5.42 22.20 6.78
C SER A 415 4.87 22.07 5.36
N LYS A 416 4.07 23.02 4.95
CA LYS A 416 3.48 23.07 3.60
C LYS A 416 4.52 23.16 2.49
N ALA A 417 5.73 23.67 2.79
CA ALA A 417 6.88 23.62 1.89
C ALA A 417 7.17 22.20 1.39
N MET A 418 6.96 21.21 2.25
CA MET A 418 7.26 19.79 1.98
C MET A 418 6.32 19.16 0.94
N LEU A 419 5.29 19.85 0.46
CA LEU A 419 4.51 19.41 -0.70
C LEU A 419 5.37 19.28 -1.97
N LEU A 420 6.44 20.06 -2.06
CA LEU A 420 7.45 19.99 -3.12
C LEU A 420 8.83 19.89 -2.49
N TYR A 421 9.74 19.17 -3.13
CA TYR A 421 11.14 19.17 -2.69
C TYR A 421 11.80 20.53 -2.89
N PRO A 422 12.74 20.92 -2.02
CA PRO A 422 13.59 22.08 -2.31
C PRO A 422 14.42 21.80 -3.57
N VAL A 423 14.57 22.81 -4.41
CA VAL A 423 15.55 22.75 -5.50
C VAL A 423 16.95 22.80 -4.88
N PRO A 424 17.83 21.81 -5.15
CA PRO A 424 19.17 21.81 -4.58
C PRO A 424 19.95 23.09 -4.95
N TYR A 425 20.67 23.65 -3.99
CA TYR A 425 21.41 24.91 -4.18
C TYR A 425 22.34 24.84 -5.40
N ASN A 426 23.04 23.73 -5.58
CA ASN A 426 23.93 23.53 -6.73
C ASN A 426 23.21 23.59 -8.09
N GLU A 427 21.95 23.16 -8.14
CA GLU A 427 21.16 23.24 -9.39
C GLU A 427 20.70 24.68 -9.66
N MET A 428 20.35 25.44 -8.63
CA MET A 428 20.06 26.86 -8.75
C MET A 428 21.27 27.66 -9.24
N GLN A 429 22.48 27.28 -8.83
CA GLN A 429 23.72 27.93 -9.31
C GLN A 429 24.04 27.64 -10.78
N LYS A 430 23.64 26.49 -11.29
CA LYS A 430 23.87 26.09 -12.70
C LYS A 430 22.90 26.76 -13.67
N SER A 431 21.71 27.11 -13.21
CA SER A 431 20.65 27.67 -14.05
C SER A 431 20.26 29.07 -13.61
N LYS A 432 20.46 30.05 -14.48
CA LYS A 432 20.06 31.45 -14.25
C LYS A 432 18.53 31.66 -14.20
N LEU A 433 17.76 30.68 -14.60
CA LEU A 433 16.29 30.76 -14.65
C LEU A 433 15.63 30.07 -13.44
N THR A 434 16.33 29.14 -12.79
CA THR A 434 15.76 28.34 -11.72
C THR A 434 15.57 29.15 -10.45
N VAL A 435 14.36 29.06 -9.90
CA VAL A 435 14.01 29.62 -8.58
C VAL A 435 13.66 28.52 -7.60
N GLN A 436 13.69 28.82 -6.32
CA GLN A 436 13.32 27.89 -5.27
C GLN A 436 11.82 27.61 -5.28
N ASN A 437 11.44 26.40 -4.88
CA ASN A 437 10.06 26.05 -4.63
C ASN A 437 9.46 26.87 -3.46
N PRO A 438 8.14 27.08 -3.44
CA PRO A 438 7.50 27.92 -2.43
C PRO A 438 7.85 27.51 -1.01
N LEU A 439 8.02 28.47 -0.12
CA LEU A 439 8.29 28.31 1.31
C LEU A 439 9.64 27.65 1.68
N TRP A 440 10.55 27.44 0.74
CA TRP A 440 11.91 26.95 0.96
C TRP A 440 12.98 28.08 0.95
N ASN A 441 12.65 29.26 1.37
CA ASN A 441 13.56 30.43 1.37
C ASN A 441 14.58 30.37 2.51
#